data_bf272767c557d0526a4a482eb74955c7
#
_entry.id   bf272767c557d0526a4a482eb74955c7
#
_cell.length_a   1.000
_cell.length_b   1.000
_cell.length_c   1.000
_cell.angle_alpha   90.00
_cell.angle_beta   90.00
_cell.angle_gamma   90.00
#
_symmetry.space_group_name_H-M   'P 1'
#
loop_
_entity.id
_entity.type
_entity.pdbx_description
1 polymer ?
#
loop_
_entity_poly.entity_id
_entity_poly.type
_entity_poly.pdbx_seq_one_letter_code
_entity_poly.pdbx_strand_id
1 'polypeptide(L)'
;MENIDSQGGSIRCFITKKNSDRIISKKVNFLLQKEKNLNLFSENKLKNFKFKIQNHSTQMLKLIKYLRNKNYKISVYGASGKGQALMQFCKMDNKLIDYVFDKSKLKQGRFTPGTNIKIIDPKYISKKSVD
;
A
#
# COMPACT_ATOMS: atom_id res chain seq x y z
N MET A 1 7.81 0.17 -24.75
CA MET A 1 7.61 -0.09 -23.31
C MET A 1 8.92 -0.60 -22.70
N GLU A 2 9.19 -0.25 -21.47
CA GLU A 2 10.35 -0.72 -20.70
C GLU A 2 10.01 -0.91 -19.23
N ASN A 3 10.63 -1.90 -18.60
CA ASN A 3 10.53 -2.07 -17.16
C ASN A 3 11.54 -1.13 -16.49
N ILE A 4 11.13 -0.48 -15.42
CA ILE A 4 11.97 0.38 -14.59
C ILE A 4 11.88 -0.05 -13.13
N ASP A 5 12.99 0.02 -12.44
CA ASP A 5 13.05 -0.30 -11.01
C ASP A 5 12.67 0.95 -10.19
N SER A 6 11.36 1.18 -10.12
CA SER A 6 10.76 2.26 -9.32
C SER A 6 9.55 1.72 -8.59
N GLN A 7 9.36 2.10 -7.34
CA GLN A 7 8.21 1.71 -6.50
C GLN A 7 8.01 0.18 -6.36
N GLY A 8 9.09 -0.61 -6.48
CA GLY A 8 9.02 -2.08 -6.46
C GLY A 8 8.69 -2.71 -7.82
N GLY A 9 8.97 -1.99 -8.90
CA GLY A 9 8.73 -2.38 -10.29
C GLY A 9 7.63 -1.56 -10.94
N SER A 10 7.94 -1.00 -12.11
CA SER A 10 7.01 -0.17 -12.89
C SER A 10 7.24 -0.39 -14.38
N ILE A 11 6.27 0.01 -15.19
CA ILE A 11 6.36 -0.01 -16.65
C ILE A 11 6.32 1.42 -17.17
N ARG A 12 7.33 1.80 -17.96
CA ARG A 12 7.31 3.05 -18.73
C ARG A 12 6.74 2.79 -20.11
N CYS A 13 5.63 3.46 -20.43
CA CYS A 13 4.98 3.39 -21.74
C CYS A 13 5.32 4.63 -22.55
N PHE A 14 5.72 4.44 -23.81
CA PHE A 14 5.87 5.51 -24.80
C PHE A 14 4.67 5.46 -25.72
N ILE A 15 3.96 6.57 -25.81
CA ILE A 15 2.72 6.70 -26.61
C ILE A 15 2.98 7.65 -27.74
N THR A 16 2.47 7.31 -28.95
CA THR A 16 2.56 8.16 -30.15
C THR A 16 1.17 8.35 -30.76
N LYS A 17 1.03 9.37 -31.60
CA LYS A 17 -0.19 9.55 -32.39
C LYS A 17 -0.35 8.38 -33.37
N LYS A 18 -1.61 8.08 -33.75
CA LYS A 18 -1.95 6.97 -34.66
C LYS A 18 -1.21 7.02 -36.01
N ASN A 19 -0.95 8.21 -36.54
CA ASN A 19 -0.28 8.44 -37.84
C ASN A 19 1.22 8.71 -37.68
N SER A 20 1.85 8.25 -36.63
CA SER A 20 3.28 8.38 -36.42
C SER A 20 4.04 7.27 -37.16
N ASP A 21 5.17 7.60 -37.79
CA ASP A 21 6.07 6.64 -38.45
C ASP A 21 6.84 5.74 -37.48
N ARG A 22 6.60 5.88 -36.19
CA ARG A 22 7.28 5.07 -35.15
C ARG A 22 6.76 3.63 -35.12
N ILE A 23 7.68 2.71 -35.25
CA ILE A 23 7.39 1.27 -35.20
C ILE A 23 7.10 0.86 -33.74
N ILE A 24 6.06 0.06 -33.56
CA ILE A 24 5.73 -0.53 -32.26
C ILE A 24 6.81 -1.53 -31.87
N SER A 25 7.43 -1.34 -30.73
CA SER A 25 8.49 -2.22 -30.24
C SER A 25 7.97 -3.64 -29.98
N LYS A 26 8.76 -4.64 -30.36
CA LYS A 26 8.50 -6.07 -30.05
C LYS A 26 8.30 -6.34 -28.54
N LYS A 27 8.87 -5.50 -27.69
CA LYS A 27 8.69 -5.56 -26.22
C LYS A 27 7.24 -5.39 -25.79
N VAL A 28 6.41 -4.66 -26.55
CA VAL A 28 4.98 -4.51 -26.25
C VAL A 28 4.28 -5.86 -26.33
N ASN A 29 4.44 -6.55 -27.46
CA ASN A 29 3.84 -7.87 -27.66
C ASN A 29 4.37 -8.90 -26.67
N PHE A 30 5.66 -8.87 -26.35
CA PHE A 30 6.25 -9.74 -25.34
C PHE A 30 5.59 -9.54 -23.96
N LEU A 31 5.41 -8.29 -23.50
CA LEU A 31 4.78 -7.99 -22.22
C LEU A 31 3.31 -8.38 -22.22
N LEU A 32 2.57 -8.09 -23.28
CA LEU A 32 1.16 -8.51 -23.42
C LEU A 32 1.02 -10.03 -23.37
N GLN A 33 1.90 -10.76 -24.07
CA GLN A 33 1.88 -12.22 -24.04
C GLN A 33 2.22 -12.77 -22.66
N LYS A 34 3.19 -12.15 -21.97
CA LYS A 34 3.53 -12.50 -20.58
C LYS A 34 2.34 -12.33 -19.65
N GLU A 35 1.63 -11.20 -19.72
CA GLU A 35 0.42 -10.95 -18.91
C GLU A 35 -0.70 -11.93 -19.23
N LYS A 36 -0.90 -12.24 -20.51
CA LYS A 36 -1.86 -13.24 -20.96
C LYS A 36 -1.53 -14.63 -20.39
N ASN A 37 -0.27 -15.06 -20.47
CA ASN A 37 0.19 -16.35 -19.94
C ASN A 37 0.05 -16.42 -18.39
N LEU A 38 0.21 -15.30 -17.70
CA LEU A 38 -0.06 -15.21 -16.28
C LEU A 38 -1.55 -15.27 -15.93
N ASN A 39 -2.42 -15.19 -16.94
CA ASN A 39 -3.88 -15.26 -16.80
C ASN A 39 -4.42 -14.27 -15.74
N LEU A 40 -3.89 -13.04 -15.74
CA LEU A 40 -4.15 -12.04 -14.70
C LEU A 40 -5.63 -11.62 -14.61
N PHE A 41 -6.34 -11.71 -15.72
CA PHE A 41 -7.75 -11.30 -15.84
C PHE A 41 -8.73 -12.46 -15.65
N SER A 42 -8.26 -13.67 -15.29
CA SER A 42 -9.20 -14.76 -15.03
C SER A 42 -10.00 -14.49 -13.76
N GLU A 43 -11.29 -14.76 -13.83
CA GLU A 43 -12.22 -14.56 -12.72
C GLU A 43 -11.77 -15.31 -11.45
N ASN A 44 -11.28 -16.55 -11.62
CA ASN A 44 -10.77 -17.34 -10.51
C ASN A 44 -9.56 -16.72 -9.84
N LYS A 45 -8.61 -16.14 -10.59
CA LYS A 45 -7.47 -15.43 -10.00
C LYS A 45 -7.88 -14.18 -9.27
N LEU A 46 -8.81 -13.41 -9.81
CA LEU A 46 -9.34 -12.22 -9.17
C LEU A 46 -10.11 -12.57 -7.87
N LYS A 47 -10.94 -13.62 -7.91
CA LYS A 47 -11.63 -14.14 -6.71
C LYS A 47 -10.63 -14.59 -5.63
N ASN A 48 -9.61 -15.36 -6.01
CA ASN A 48 -8.57 -15.80 -5.08
C ASN A 48 -7.76 -14.62 -4.51
N PHE A 49 -7.44 -13.63 -5.32
CA PHE A 49 -6.77 -12.42 -4.86
C PHE A 49 -7.63 -11.65 -3.85
N LYS A 50 -8.90 -11.42 -4.15
CA LYS A 50 -9.87 -10.81 -3.23
C LYS A 50 -9.94 -11.57 -1.92
N PHE A 51 -10.07 -12.89 -1.96
CA PHE A 51 -10.11 -13.73 -0.77
C PHE A 51 -8.84 -13.58 0.08
N LYS A 52 -7.65 -13.63 -0.53
CA LYS A 52 -6.37 -13.44 0.18
C LYS A 52 -6.30 -12.08 0.87
N ILE A 53 -6.70 -11.01 0.20
CA ILE A 53 -6.71 -9.66 0.78
C ILE A 53 -7.68 -9.56 1.96
N GLN A 54 -8.89 -10.10 1.83
CA GLN A 54 -9.88 -10.08 2.88
C GLN A 54 -9.43 -10.89 4.11
N ASN A 55 -8.87 -12.07 3.87
CA ASN A 55 -8.32 -12.92 4.94
C ASN A 55 -7.16 -12.22 5.66
N HIS A 56 -6.22 -11.63 4.91
CA HIS A 56 -5.13 -10.86 5.49
C HIS A 56 -5.63 -9.68 6.36
N SER A 57 -6.61 -8.93 5.85
CA SER A 57 -7.24 -7.84 6.61
C SER A 57 -7.85 -8.32 7.91
N THR A 58 -8.58 -9.44 7.86
CA THR A 58 -9.22 -10.04 9.03
C THR A 58 -8.20 -10.48 10.08
N GLN A 59 -7.13 -11.16 9.63
CA GLN A 59 -6.05 -11.61 10.53
C GLN A 59 -5.32 -10.43 11.18
N MET A 60 -4.99 -9.40 10.38
CA MET A 60 -4.32 -8.21 10.88
C MET A 60 -5.19 -7.47 11.92
N LEU A 61 -6.46 -7.26 11.62
CA LEU A 61 -7.37 -6.59 12.55
C LEU A 61 -7.55 -7.41 13.84
N LYS A 62 -7.62 -8.74 13.74
CA LYS A 62 -7.68 -9.63 14.90
C LYS A 62 -6.44 -9.50 15.78
N LEU A 63 -5.24 -9.49 15.18
CA LEU A 63 -3.99 -9.30 15.90
C LEU A 63 -3.93 -7.94 16.61
N ILE A 64 -4.24 -6.85 15.91
CA ILE A 64 -4.24 -5.50 16.47
C ILE A 64 -5.22 -5.39 17.65
N LYS A 65 -6.44 -5.91 17.51
CA LYS A 65 -7.42 -5.93 18.61
C LYS A 65 -6.95 -6.77 19.79
N TYR A 66 -6.34 -7.92 19.53
CA TYR A 66 -5.77 -8.75 20.59
C TYR A 66 -4.69 -8.00 21.38
N LEU A 67 -3.75 -7.35 20.70
CA LEU A 67 -2.71 -6.56 21.34
C LEU A 67 -3.30 -5.37 22.13
N ARG A 68 -4.28 -4.67 21.59
CA ARG A 68 -4.99 -3.59 22.31
C ARG A 68 -5.69 -4.09 23.58
N ASN A 69 -6.32 -5.26 23.53
CA ASN A 69 -6.95 -5.87 24.71
C ASN A 69 -5.94 -6.28 25.79
N LYS A 70 -4.66 -6.44 25.41
CA LYS A 70 -3.54 -6.65 26.33
C LYS A 70 -2.89 -5.33 26.79
N ASN A 71 -3.52 -4.18 26.49
CA ASN A 71 -3.07 -2.83 26.80
C ASN A 71 -1.76 -2.39 26.09
N TYR A 72 -1.34 -3.10 25.01
CA TYR A 72 -0.22 -2.65 24.20
C TYR A 72 -0.55 -1.34 23.46
N LYS A 73 0.43 -0.44 23.40
CA LYS A 73 0.37 0.77 22.57
C LYS A 73 0.89 0.45 21.18
N ILE A 74 0.06 0.70 20.18
CA ILE A 74 0.36 0.30 18.81
C ILE A 74 0.49 1.53 17.94
N SER A 75 1.56 1.61 17.18
CA SER A 75 1.81 2.69 16.25
C SER A 75 2.32 2.17 14.91
N VAL A 76 2.18 2.98 13.86
CA VAL A 76 2.64 2.67 12.51
C VAL A 76 3.86 3.52 12.18
N TYR A 77 4.84 2.96 11.52
CA TYR A 77 5.99 3.69 11.00
C TYR A 77 5.85 3.88 9.49
N GLY A 78 5.78 5.15 9.06
CA GLY A 78 5.64 5.56 7.67
C GLY A 78 4.20 5.90 7.26
N ALA A 79 3.91 7.19 7.07
CA ALA A 79 2.66 7.69 6.51
C ALA A 79 2.71 7.64 4.96
N SER A 80 2.93 6.44 4.39
CA SER A 80 2.96 6.23 2.95
C SER A 80 1.56 6.04 2.37
N GLY A 81 1.36 6.35 1.08
CA GLY A 81 0.09 6.11 0.41
C GLY A 81 -0.37 4.65 0.48
N LYS A 82 0.56 3.69 0.32
CA LYS A 82 0.27 2.25 0.43
C LYS A 82 -0.14 1.86 1.86
N GLY A 83 0.55 2.40 2.88
CA GLY A 83 0.21 2.18 4.29
C GLY A 83 -1.16 2.75 4.64
N GLN A 84 -1.49 3.94 4.12
CA GLN A 84 -2.81 4.56 4.30
C GLN A 84 -3.93 3.70 3.70
N ALA A 85 -3.76 3.22 2.47
CA ALA A 85 -4.73 2.33 1.82
C ALA A 85 -4.94 1.04 2.64
N LEU A 86 -3.86 0.45 3.17
CA LEU A 86 -3.95 -0.74 4.02
C LEU A 86 -4.71 -0.46 5.32
N MET A 87 -4.39 0.62 6.01
CA MET A 87 -5.07 0.99 7.26
C MET A 87 -6.56 1.23 7.05
N GLN A 88 -6.94 1.96 5.98
CA GLN A 88 -8.34 2.18 5.64
C GLN A 88 -9.06 0.86 5.30
N PHE A 89 -8.45 0.03 4.46
CA PHE A 89 -9.02 -1.27 4.08
C PHE A 89 -9.22 -2.19 5.30
N CYS A 90 -8.26 -2.21 6.22
CA CYS A 90 -8.33 -2.99 7.46
C CYS A 90 -9.14 -2.30 8.57
N LYS A 91 -9.73 -1.12 8.31
CA LYS A 91 -10.49 -0.34 9.31
C LYS A 91 -9.71 -0.07 10.60
N MET A 92 -8.41 0.18 10.46
CA MET A 92 -7.54 0.57 11.56
C MET A 92 -7.58 2.10 11.71
N ASP A 93 -8.27 2.57 12.73
CA ASP A 93 -8.45 3.98 13.03
C ASP A 93 -7.67 4.41 14.29
N ASN A 94 -7.91 5.64 14.75
CA ASN A 94 -7.29 6.21 15.94
C ASN A 94 -7.74 5.57 17.28
N LYS A 95 -8.69 4.64 17.27
CA LYS A 95 -9.06 3.82 18.43
C LYS A 95 -8.15 2.61 18.60
N LEU A 96 -7.58 2.14 17.49
CA LEU A 96 -6.72 0.96 17.45
C LEU A 96 -5.22 1.33 17.36
N ILE A 97 -4.90 2.43 16.67
CA ILE A 97 -3.54 2.90 16.42
C ILE A 97 -3.35 4.26 17.09
N ASP A 98 -2.34 4.38 17.93
CA ASP A 98 -2.09 5.61 18.69
C ASP A 98 -1.48 6.72 17.83
N TYR A 99 -0.46 6.39 17.02
CA TYR A 99 0.26 7.34 16.18
C TYR A 99 0.74 6.73 14.87
N VAL A 100 1.01 7.60 13.91
CA VAL A 100 1.83 7.27 12.74
C VAL A 100 3.11 8.08 12.82
N PHE A 101 4.26 7.44 12.85
CA PHE A 101 5.56 8.09 12.81
C PHE A 101 6.02 8.26 11.37
N ASP A 102 6.38 9.48 10.97
CA ASP A 102 6.93 9.75 9.62
C ASP A 102 8.03 10.83 9.68
N LYS A 103 9.12 10.60 8.95
CA LYS A 103 10.25 11.53 8.87
C LYS A 103 9.93 12.82 8.11
N SER A 104 8.92 12.81 7.26
CA SER A 104 8.53 13.96 6.45
C SER A 104 7.92 15.07 7.31
N LYS A 105 8.62 16.18 7.43
CA LYS A 105 8.14 17.37 8.13
C LYS A 105 6.83 17.91 7.56
N LEU A 106 6.59 17.72 6.26
CA LEU A 106 5.34 18.13 5.61
C LEU A 106 4.11 17.36 6.09
N LYS A 107 4.31 16.15 6.63
CA LYS A 107 3.23 15.31 7.15
C LYS A 107 3.06 15.42 8.67
N GLN A 108 4.12 15.74 9.38
CA GLN A 108 4.10 15.88 10.83
C GLN A 108 3.09 16.92 11.31
N GLY A 109 2.39 16.63 12.39
CA GLY A 109 1.31 17.47 12.93
C GLY A 109 -0.04 17.30 12.24
N ARG A 110 -0.10 16.62 11.09
CA ARG A 110 -1.34 16.32 10.36
C ARG A 110 -1.94 14.99 10.80
N PHE A 111 -3.10 14.67 10.25
CA PHE A 111 -3.81 13.42 10.48
C PHE A 111 -3.86 12.58 9.20
N THR A 112 -3.91 11.27 9.39
CA THR A 112 -4.08 10.32 8.28
C THR A 112 -5.48 10.42 7.69
N PRO A 113 -5.63 10.49 6.36
CA PRO A 113 -6.95 10.57 5.73
C PRO A 113 -7.75 9.29 5.98
N GLY A 114 -9.03 9.44 6.31
CA GLY A 114 -9.98 8.36 6.53
C GLY A 114 -9.80 7.55 7.82
N THR A 115 -8.63 7.59 8.46
CA THR A 115 -8.35 6.85 9.72
C THR A 115 -8.12 7.77 10.91
N ASN A 116 -7.91 9.07 10.67
CA ASN A 116 -7.77 10.13 11.66
C ASN A 116 -6.71 9.86 12.75
N ILE A 117 -5.58 9.29 12.37
CA ILE A 117 -4.46 9.01 13.27
C ILE A 117 -3.44 10.15 13.15
N LYS A 118 -2.96 10.68 14.26
CA LYS A 118 -2.00 11.78 14.28
C LYS A 118 -0.63 11.33 13.77
N ILE A 119 -0.03 12.13 12.87
CA ILE A 119 1.31 11.89 12.34
C ILE A 119 2.31 12.70 13.17
N ILE A 120 3.33 12.06 13.69
CA ILE A 120 4.34 12.67 14.53
C ILE A 120 5.78 12.31 14.12
N ASP A 121 6.73 13.08 14.60
CA ASP A 121 8.15 12.88 14.34
C ASP A 121 8.65 11.59 15.01
N PRO A 122 9.40 10.72 14.31
CA PRO A 122 9.98 9.49 14.88
C PRO A 122 10.84 9.69 16.12
N LYS A 123 11.41 10.88 16.34
CA LYS A 123 12.16 11.18 17.57
C LYS A 123 11.35 11.03 18.86
N TYR A 124 10.02 10.99 18.76
CA TYR A 124 9.14 10.80 19.91
C TYR A 124 8.78 9.34 20.19
N ILE A 125 9.29 8.35 19.44
CA ILE A 125 8.97 6.93 19.64
C ILE A 125 9.23 6.50 21.09
N SER A 126 10.44 6.77 21.61
CA SER A 126 10.81 6.41 22.99
C SER A 126 9.99 7.16 24.06
N LYS A 127 9.58 8.41 23.76
CA LYS A 127 8.79 9.23 24.68
C LYS A 127 7.30 8.86 24.71
N LYS A 128 6.80 8.20 23.68
CA LYS A 128 5.38 7.83 23.53
C LYS A 128 5.09 6.40 23.99
N SER A 129 6.08 5.70 24.55
CA SER A 129 5.94 4.34 25.10
C SER A 129 5.18 3.45 24.12
N VAL A 130 5.77 3.20 22.97
CA VAL A 130 5.24 2.23 22.00
C VAL A 130 5.79 0.87 22.35
N ASP A 131 4.94 -0.11 22.50
CA ASP A 131 5.28 -1.50 22.83
C ASP A 131 5.59 -2.34 21.56
#